data_5e9c35c18d9fd7bec0110993aff8161e
#
_entry.id   5e9c35c18d9fd7bec0110993aff8161e
#
_cell.length_a   1.000
_cell.length_b   1.000
_cell.length_c   1.000
_cell.angle_alpha   90.00
_cell.angle_beta   90.00
_cell.angle_gamma   90.00
#
_symmetry.space_group_name_H-M   'P 1'
#
loop_
_entity.id
_entity.type
_entity.pdbx_description
1 polymer ?
#
loop_
_entity_poly.entity_id
_entity_poly.type
_entity_poly.pdbx_seq_one_letter_code
_entity_poly.pdbx_strand_id
1 'polypeptide(L)'
;MDNRNFTLLTDFYEITMMQGYFKNHASNCVVFDLFYRQNPDDGAYAVCAGLAQVIDYVKSLHFDYEDIDYLRGLGVFDEDFLDYLASFHFTGDIYAIPEGTVVFPREPLLKVVAPILEAQLVETALLNLINHQSLIATKASRVCYAAKGGCLLYTSPSPRD
;
A
#
# COMPACT_ATOMS: atom_id res chain seq x y z
N MET A 1 -17.44 -5.26 -3.29
CA MET A 1 -15.96 -5.33 -3.18
C MET A 1 -15.57 -6.76 -2.88
N ASP A 2 -14.51 -7.22 -3.49
CA ASP A 2 -13.96 -8.55 -3.28
C ASP A 2 -13.54 -8.66 -1.80
N ASN A 3 -14.04 -9.66 -1.09
CA ASN A 3 -13.83 -9.81 0.36
C ASN A 3 -12.49 -10.51 0.66
N ARG A 4 -11.46 -10.27 -0.18
CA ARG A 4 -10.13 -10.85 0.00
C ARG A 4 -9.38 -10.11 1.10
N ASN A 5 -8.83 -10.87 2.04
CA ASN A 5 -7.88 -10.36 3.01
C ASN A 5 -6.53 -10.14 2.32
N PHE A 6 -6.02 -8.91 2.33
CA PHE A 6 -4.73 -8.54 1.76
C PHE A 6 -3.66 -8.29 2.84
N THR A 7 -3.86 -8.74 4.05
CA THR A 7 -2.93 -8.51 5.17
C THR A 7 -1.54 -9.07 4.90
N LEU A 8 -1.45 -10.22 4.22
CA LEU A 8 -0.18 -10.80 3.78
C LEU A 8 0.33 -10.26 2.43
N LEU A 9 -0.24 -9.17 1.90
CA LEU A 9 0.36 -8.41 0.78
C LEU A 9 1.52 -7.57 1.31
N THR A 10 2.54 -8.25 1.78
CA THR A 10 3.72 -7.66 2.41
C THR A 10 4.96 -8.49 2.03
N ASP A 11 6.14 -7.88 2.10
CA ASP A 11 7.38 -8.61 1.91
C ASP A 11 7.75 -9.38 3.19
N PHE A 12 8.31 -10.56 3.04
CA PHE A 12 8.64 -11.42 4.18
C PHE A 12 9.56 -10.75 5.20
N TYR A 13 10.49 -9.91 4.72
CA TYR A 13 11.39 -9.17 5.61
C TYR A 13 10.64 -8.21 6.55
N GLU A 14 9.51 -7.64 6.12
CA GLU A 14 8.71 -6.74 6.95
C GLU A 14 8.19 -7.43 8.20
N ILE A 15 7.63 -8.64 8.06
CA ILE A 15 7.13 -9.43 9.20
C ILE A 15 8.29 -9.88 10.11
N THR A 16 9.43 -10.28 9.54
CA THR A 16 10.60 -10.65 10.35
C THR A 16 11.18 -9.46 11.10
N MET A 17 11.21 -8.26 10.49
CA MET A 17 11.58 -7.02 11.18
C MET A 17 10.60 -6.66 12.30
N MET A 18 9.27 -6.81 12.04
CA MET A 18 8.25 -6.60 13.07
C MET A 18 8.51 -7.49 14.29
N GLN A 19 8.83 -8.78 14.10
CA GLN A 19 9.21 -9.66 15.24
C GLN A 19 10.44 -9.13 15.97
N GLY A 20 11.43 -8.63 15.25
CA GLY A 20 12.61 -8.00 15.85
C GLY A 20 12.26 -6.79 16.71
N TYR A 21 11.38 -5.92 16.22
CA TYR A 21 10.87 -4.77 16.97
C TYR A 21 10.05 -5.19 18.18
N PHE A 22 9.17 -6.19 18.02
CA PHE A 22 8.36 -6.74 19.09
C PHE A 22 9.22 -7.28 20.24
N LYS A 23 10.23 -8.11 19.94
CA LYS A 23 11.16 -8.67 20.94
C LYS A 23 11.98 -7.61 21.68
N ASN A 24 12.27 -6.49 21.02
CA ASN A 24 13.01 -5.39 21.64
C ASN A 24 12.08 -4.33 22.27
N HIS A 25 10.78 -4.61 22.38
CA HIS A 25 9.77 -3.69 22.93
C HIS A 25 9.79 -2.31 22.27
N ALA A 26 10.03 -2.25 20.96
CA ALA A 26 10.09 -1.00 20.22
C ALA A 26 8.67 -0.41 20.11
N SER A 27 8.44 0.69 20.81
CA SER A 27 7.17 1.43 20.83
C SER A 27 7.27 2.80 20.16
N ASN A 28 8.36 3.04 19.43
CA ASN A 28 8.59 4.33 18.79
C ASN A 28 7.55 4.60 17.71
N CYS A 29 6.99 5.81 17.73
CA CYS A 29 6.24 6.34 16.60
C CYS A 29 7.24 6.77 15.52
N VAL A 30 6.99 6.36 14.29
CA VAL A 30 7.84 6.67 13.12
C VAL A 30 7.04 7.37 12.04
N VAL A 31 7.75 7.99 11.11
CA VAL A 31 7.17 8.66 9.95
C VAL A 31 7.76 8.04 8.69
N PHE A 32 6.91 7.47 7.85
CA PHE A 32 7.29 6.95 6.54
C PHE A 32 6.64 7.78 5.44
N ASP A 33 7.44 8.19 4.46
CA ASP A 33 6.96 8.93 3.29
C ASP A 33 7.00 8.04 2.05
N LEU A 34 5.88 7.97 1.34
CA LEU A 34 5.76 7.32 0.03
C LEU A 34 5.85 8.36 -1.07
N PHE A 35 6.73 8.14 -2.06
CA PHE A 35 6.92 9.04 -3.20
C PHE A 35 7.40 8.30 -4.44
N TYR A 36 7.24 8.91 -5.62
CA TYR A 36 7.86 8.43 -6.85
C TYR A 36 9.33 8.81 -6.90
N ARG A 37 10.20 7.85 -7.23
CA ARG A 37 11.63 8.12 -7.48
C ARG A 37 11.84 8.86 -8.81
N GLN A 38 11.08 8.46 -9.83
CA GLN A 38 11.05 9.07 -11.16
C GLN A 38 9.67 8.87 -11.78
N ASN A 39 9.29 9.75 -12.71
CA ASN A 39 8.00 9.64 -13.37
C ASN A 39 7.94 8.42 -14.32
N PRO A 40 6.76 7.82 -14.49
CA PRO A 40 6.56 6.77 -15.48
C PRO A 40 6.83 7.26 -16.90
N ASP A 41 7.44 6.41 -17.72
CA ASP A 41 7.68 6.63 -19.16
C ASP A 41 8.42 7.95 -19.47
N ASP A 42 9.39 8.35 -18.61
CA ASP A 42 10.13 9.63 -18.70
C ASP A 42 9.22 10.86 -18.84
N GLY A 43 7.98 10.76 -18.35
CA GLY A 43 7.00 11.83 -18.41
C GLY A 43 7.32 12.99 -17.48
N ALA A 44 6.75 14.16 -17.79
CA ALA A 44 6.97 15.36 -17.00
C ALA A 44 6.24 15.33 -15.64
N TYR A 45 5.18 14.52 -15.49
CA TYR A 45 4.34 14.44 -14.29
C TYR A 45 3.74 13.04 -14.10
N ALA A 46 3.21 12.80 -12.91
CA ALA A 46 2.28 11.71 -12.63
C ALA A 46 0.95 12.26 -12.05
N VAL A 47 -0.10 11.44 -12.12
CA VAL A 47 -1.40 11.74 -11.49
C VAL A 47 -1.55 10.84 -10.29
N CYS A 48 -1.67 11.40 -9.09
CA CYS A 48 -1.84 10.65 -7.85
C CYS A 48 -3.19 9.93 -7.84
N ALA A 49 -3.19 8.62 -7.56
CA ALA A 49 -4.38 7.80 -7.42
C ALA A 49 -4.12 6.58 -6.52
N GLY A 50 -5.18 5.93 -6.01
CA GLY A 50 -5.11 4.74 -5.17
C GLY A 50 -5.39 4.98 -3.69
N LEU A 51 -5.65 6.22 -3.28
CA LEU A 51 -5.92 6.56 -1.88
C LEU A 51 -7.17 5.87 -1.34
N ALA A 52 -8.24 5.77 -2.13
CA ALA A 52 -9.45 5.07 -1.70
C ALA A 52 -9.16 3.61 -1.35
N GLN A 53 -8.35 2.92 -2.16
CA GLN A 53 -7.96 1.53 -1.91
C GLN A 53 -7.04 1.40 -0.70
N VAL A 54 -6.13 2.35 -0.48
CA VAL A 54 -5.29 2.42 0.73
C VAL A 54 -6.15 2.53 1.98
N ILE A 55 -7.16 3.41 1.97
CA ILE A 55 -8.08 3.59 3.09
C ILE A 55 -8.85 2.29 3.38
N ASP A 56 -9.38 1.64 2.34
CA ASP A 56 -10.10 0.38 2.49
C ASP A 56 -9.18 -0.73 3.03
N TYR A 57 -7.95 -0.84 2.51
CA TYR A 57 -6.95 -1.80 2.97
C TYR A 57 -6.63 -1.60 4.46
N VAL A 58 -6.25 -0.39 4.86
CA VAL A 58 -5.83 -0.11 6.25
C VAL A 58 -6.98 -0.32 7.23
N LYS A 59 -8.22 0.02 6.85
CA LYS A 59 -9.40 -0.20 7.69
C LYS A 59 -9.78 -1.68 7.83
N SER A 60 -9.44 -2.51 6.86
CA SER A 60 -9.73 -3.95 6.86
C SER A 60 -8.54 -4.80 7.34
N LEU A 61 -7.41 -4.18 7.64
CA LEU A 61 -6.17 -4.86 7.99
C LEU A 61 -6.31 -5.66 9.29
N HIS A 62 -6.19 -6.98 9.19
CA HIS A 62 -6.26 -7.92 10.30
C HIS A 62 -5.66 -9.27 9.87
N PHE A 63 -5.03 -9.98 10.78
CA PHE A 63 -4.60 -11.36 10.55
C PHE A 63 -5.72 -12.30 10.96
N ASP A 64 -6.18 -13.13 10.02
CA ASP A 64 -7.13 -14.19 10.33
C ASP A 64 -6.43 -15.47 10.81
N TYR A 65 -7.22 -16.49 11.13
CA TYR A 65 -6.67 -17.76 11.61
C TYR A 65 -5.76 -18.44 10.57
N GLU A 66 -6.12 -18.34 9.28
CA GLU A 66 -5.35 -18.97 8.20
C GLU A 66 -4.00 -18.26 8.01
N ASP A 67 -3.97 -16.95 8.13
CA ASP A 67 -2.74 -16.15 8.09
C ASP A 67 -1.78 -16.54 9.23
N ILE A 68 -2.31 -16.63 10.46
CA ILE A 68 -1.51 -17.00 11.64
C ILE A 68 -1.02 -18.45 11.53
N ASP A 69 -1.85 -19.37 11.08
CA ASP A 69 -1.47 -20.77 10.90
C ASP A 69 -0.38 -20.94 9.84
N TYR A 70 -0.50 -20.19 8.73
CA TYR A 70 0.54 -20.14 7.70
C TYR A 70 1.88 -19.62 8.26
N LEU A 71 1.86 -18.51 8.98
CA LEU A 71 3.07 -17.93 9.57
C LEU A 71 3.70 -18.87 10.62
N ARG A 72 2.88 -19.55 11.43
CA ARG A 72 3.33 -20.58 12.37
C ARG A 72 3.99 -21.74 11.65
N GLY A 73 3.43 -22.18 10.52
CA GLY A 73 3.98 -23.27 9.71
C GLY A 73 5.37 -22.98 9.14
N LEU A 74 5.77 -21.71 9.01
CA LEU A 74 7.12 -21.34 8.57
C LEU A 74 8.20 -21.63 9.62
N GLY A 75 7.85 -21.77 10.91
CA GLY A 75 8.76 -22.13 12.00
C GLY A 75 9.81 -21.07 12.34
N VAL A 76 9.61 -19.81 11.94
CA VAL A 76 10.55 -18.70 12.18
C VAL A 76 10.00 -17.64 13.14
N PHE A 77 8.71 -17.73 13.48
CA PHE A 77 8.05 -16.77 14.36
C PHE A 77 7.74 -17.39 15.74
N ASP A 78 7.92 -16.59 16.78
CA ASP A 78 7.60 -17.01 18.15
C ASP A 78 6.08 -16.91 18.40
N GLU A 79 5.54 -17.78 19.27
CA GLU A 79 4.10 -17.79 19.58
C GLU A 79 3.61 -16.46 20.16
N ASP A 80 4.39 -15.82 21.05
CA ASP A 80 4.01 -14.50 21.61
C ASP A 80 3.86 -13.44 20.54
N PHE A 81 4.65 -13.49 19.47
CA PHE A 81 4.54 -12.58 18.34
C PHE A 81 3.33 -12.92 17.46
N LEU A 82 3.05 -14.21 17.25
CA LEU A 82 1.86 -14.66 16.52
C LEU A 82 0.57 -14.26 17.26
N ASP A 83 0.55 -14.36 18.58
CA ASP A 83 -0.57 -13.89 19.41
C ASP A 83 -0.76 -12.37 19.31
N TYR A 84 0.34 -11.60 19.24
CA TYR A 84 0.28 -10.16 18.95
C TYR A 84 -0.35 -9.89 17.57
N LEU A 85 0.09 -10.60 16.52
CA LEU A 85 -0.46 -10.45 15.17
C LEU A 85 -1.95 -10.80 15.12
N ALA A 86 -2.40 -11.82 15.85
CA ALA A 86 -3.83 -12.20 15.90
C ALA A 86 -4.73 -11.09 16.47
N SER A 87 -4.17 -10.17 17.25
CA SER A 87 -4.88 -8.99 17.79
C SER A 87 -4.55 -7.69 17.08
N PHE A 88 -3.80 -7.77 15.97
CA PHE A 88 -3.29 -6.60 15.27
C PHE A 88 -4.40 -5.75 14.65
N HIS A 89 -4.25 -4.45 14.77
CA HIS A 89 -5.03 -3.45 14.05
C HIS A 89 -4.17 -2.19 13.85
N PHE A 90 -4.40 -1.48 12.78
CA PHE A 90 -3.69 -0.24 12.50
C PHE A 90 -4.28 0.90 13.32
N THR A 91 -3.42 1.61 14.06
CA THR A 91 -3.81 2.74 14.92
C THR A 91 -3.20 4.08 14.51
N GLY A 92 -2.31 4.05 13.51
CA GLY A 92 -1.60 5.24 13.05
C GLY A 92 -2.45 6.22 12.24
N ASP A 93 -1.84 7.33 11.88
CA ASP A 93 -2.41 8.36 11.01
C ASP A 93 -1.82 8.27 9.60
N ILE A 94 -2.65 8.53 8.60
CA ILE A 94 -2.24 8.64 7.19
C ILE A 94 -2.63 10.02 6.66
N TYR A 95 -1.63 10.72 6.15
CA TYR A 95 -1.78 11.99 5.42
C TYR A 95 -1.48 11.75 3.96
N ALA A 96 -2.33 12.21 3.06
CA ALA A 96 -2.17 11.93 1.64
C ALA A 96 -2.59 13.11 0.75
N ILE A 97 -1.99 13.18 -0.43
CA ILE A 97 -2.41 14.08 -1.49
C ILE A 97 -3.75 13.56 -2.06
N PRO A 98 -4.73 14.43 -2.33
CA PRO A 98 -5.99 14.03 -2.96
C PRO A 98 -5.77 13.36 -4.33
N GLU A 99 -6.58 12.34 -4.62
CA GLU A 99 -6.58 11.70 -5.94
C GLU A 99 -6.86 12.70 -7.07
N GLY A 100 -6.24 12.49 -8.23
CA GLY A 100 -6.33 13.38 -9.38
C GLY A 100 -5.33 14.55 -9.36
N THR A 101 -4.60 14.75 -8.26
CA THR A 101 -3.56 15.78 -8.18
C THR A 101 -2.37 15.43 -9.08
N VAL A 102 -1.89 16.40 -9.83
CA VAL A 102 -0.61 16.29 -10.57
C VAL A 102 0.54 16.39 -9.58
N VAL A 103 1.47 15.43 -9.66
CA VAL A 103 2.60 15.30 -8.76
C VAL A 103 3.91 15.07 -9.51
N PHE A 104 5.02 15.37 -8.85
CA PHE A 104 6.35 15.27 -9.43
C PHE A 104 7.25 14.31 -8.64
N PRO A 105 8.39 13.87 -9.22
CA PRO A 105 9.30 12.97 -8.52
C PRO A 105 9.75 13.50 -7.18
N ARG A 106 9.82 12.62 -6.18
CA ARG A 106 10.26 12.89 -4.80
C ARG A 106 9.34 13.78 -3.96
N GLU A 107 8.15 14.13 -4.48
CA GLU A 107 7.11 14.72 -3.64
C GLU A 107 6.44 13.63 -2.81
N PRO A 108 6.28 13.80 -1.49
CA PRO A 108 5.54 12.86 -0.66
C PRO A 108 4.09 12.78 -1.09
N LEU A 109 3.64 11.62 -1.58
CA LEU A 109 2.27 11.36 -1.99
C LEU A 109 1.40 10.95 -0.81
N LEU A 110 2.02 10.21 0.12
CA LEU A 110 1.41 9.69 1.32
C LEU A 110 2.44 9.65 2.43
N LYS A 111 2.02 9.99 3.64
CA LYS A 111 2.81 9.93 4.87
C LYS A 111 2.07 9.08 5.89
N VAL A 112 2.76 8.09 6.43
CA VAL A 112 2.29 7.26 7.55
C VAL A 112 2.97 7.72 8.82
N VAL A 113 2.20 7.99 9.87
CA VAL A 113 2.68 8.30 11.23
C VAL A 113 2.09 7.25 12.16
N ALA A 114 2.90 6.27 12.56
CA ALA A 114 2.39 5.11 13.29
C ALA A 114 3.47 4.49 14.19
N PRO A 115 3.10 3.60 15.14
CA PRO A 115 4.05 2.71 15.78
C PRO A 115 4.86 1.92 14.73
N ILE A 116 6.16 1.69 15.02
CA ILE A 116 7.10 1.12 14.04
C ILE A 116 6.61 -0.21 13.45
N LEU A 117 5.99 -1.07 14.25
CA LEU A 117 5.45 -2.35 13.78
C LEU A 117 4.34 -2.18 12.74
N GLU A 118 3.44 -1.23 13.00
CA GLU A 118 2.32 -0.94 12.10
C GLU A 118 2.79 -0.28 10.79
N ALA A 119 3.69 0.70 10.90
CA ALA A 119 4.26 1.39 9.75
C ALA A 119 5.04 0.43 8.83
N GLN A 120 5.76 -0.54 9.42
CA GLN A 120 6.52 -1.54 8.68
C GLN A 120 5.61 -2.47 7.87
N LEU A 121 4.51 -2.94 8.46
CA LEU A 121 3.60 -3.89 7.81
C LEU A 121 2.93 -3.32 6.57
N VAL A 122 2.59 -2.04 6.58
CA VAL A 122 1.80 -1.44 5.49
C VAL A 122 2.64 -0.99 4.30
N GLU A 123 3.96 -0.99 4.40
CA GLU A 123 4.88 -0.44 3.39
C GLU A 123 4.63 -1.00 1.99
N THR A 124 4.76 -2.31 1.80
CA THR A 124 4.64 -2.95 0.48
C THR A 124 3.24 -2.77 -0.11
N ALA A 125 2.18 -2.94 0.67
CA ALA A 125 0.81 -2.79 0.18
C ALA A 125 0.53 -1.36 -0.29
N LEU A 126 0.94 -0.35 0.49
CA LEU A 126 0.76 1.05 0.13
C LEU A 126 1.53 1.42 -1.13
N LEU A 127 2.79 0.98 -1.25
CA LEU A 127 3.61 1.17 -2.44
C LEU A 127 2.93 0.56 -3.67
N ASN A 128 2.45 -0.68 -3.59
CA ASN A 128 1.79 -1.35 -4.70
C ASN A 128 0.49 -0.65 -5.12
N LEU A 129 -0.37 -0.33 -4.17
CA LEU A 129 -1.66 0.32 -4.45
C LEU A 129 -1.49 1.69 -5.09
N ILE A 130 -0.69 2.57 -4.50
CA ILE A 130 -0.47 3.93 -5.01
C ILE A 130 0.28 3.90 -6.35
N ASN A 131 1.36 3.12 -6.47
CA ASN A 131 2.14 3.07 -7.71
C ASN A 131 1.33 2.54 -8.88
N HIS A 132 0.60 1.44 -8.71
CA HIS A 132 -0.20 0.85 -9.78
C HIS A 132 -1.30 1.81 -10.25
N GLN A 133 -2.10 2.33 -9.34
CA GLN A 133 -3.22 3.21 -9.68
C GLN A 133 -2.75 4.53 -10.30
N SER A 134 -1.69 5.12 -9.76
CA SER A 134 -1.14 6.36 -10.31
C SER A 134 -0.50 6.15 -11.67
N LEU A 135 0.13 4.99 -11.92
CA LEU A 135 0.64 4.64 -13.26
C LEU A 135 -0.50 4.58 -14.28
N ILE A 136 -1.59 3.90 -13.96
CA ILE A 136 -2.77 3.79 -14.84
C ILE A 136 -3.42 5.16 -15.04
N ALA A 137 -3.65 5.93 -13.97
CA ALA A 137 -4.23 7.26 -14.04
C ALA A 137 -3.38 8.21 -14.89
N THR A 138 -2.06 8.15 -14.76
CA THR A 138 -1.12 8.96 -15.55
C THR A 138 -1.20 8.60 -17.03
N LYS A 139 -1.19 7.31 -17.38
CA LYS A 139 -1.34 6.85 -18.78
C LYS A 139 -2.70 7.27 -19.35
N ALA A 140 -3.77 7.05 -18.58
CA ALA A 140 -5.11 7.45 -18.97
C ALA A 140 -5.22 8.97 -19.24
N SER A 141 -4.64 9.81 -18.38
CA SER A 141 -4.65 11.27 -18.55
C SER A 141 -3.99 11.69 -19.86
N ARG A 142 -2.87 11.08 -20.24
CA ARG A 142 -2.16 11.36 -21.51
C ARG A 142 -2.98 10.93 -22.72
N VAL A 143 -3.58 9.74 -22.67
CA VAL A 143 -4.44 9.22 -23.74
C VAL A 143 -5.68 10.12 -23.92
N CYS A 144 -6.36 10.49 -22.84
CA CYS A 144 -7.52 11.39 -22.88
C CYS A 144 -7.15 12.78 -23.41
N TYR A 145 -5.99 13.30 -23.03
CA TYR A 145 -5.50 14.58 -23.57
C TYR A 145 -5.22 14.49 -25.07
N ALA A 146 -4.54 13.45 -25.54
CA ALA A 146 -4.25 13.23 -26.96
C ALA A 146 -5.55 13.05 -27.79
N ALA A 147 -6.56 12.42 -27.20
CA ALA A 147 -7.87 12.22 -27.82
C ALA A 147 -8.76 13.47 -27.83
N LYS A 148 -8.28 14.62 -27.33
CA LYS A 148 -9.03 15.91 -27.28
C LYS A 148 -10.42 15.78 -26.64
N GLY A 149 -10.53 14.98 -25.57
CA GLY A 149 -11.78 14.73 -24.85
C GLY A 149 -12.67 13.63 -25.45
N GLY A 150 -12.23 12.94 -26.51
CA GLY A 150 -12.89 11.70 -26.96
C GLY A 150 -12.78 10.60 -25.90
N CYS A 151 -13.89 9.92 -25.61
CA CYS A 151 -13.90 8.80 -24.65
C CYS A 151 -13.32 7.54 -25.31
N LEU A 152 -12.02 7.34 -25.22
CA LEU A 152 -11.36 6.17 -25.83
C LEU A 152 -11.28 4.94 -24.91
N LEU A 153 -11.54 5.10 -23.61
CA LEU A 153 -11.35 4.02 -22.65
C LEU A 153 -12.62 3.19 -22.39
N TYR A 154 -13.76 3.63 -22.95
CA TYR A 154 -15.06 3.02 -22.63
C TYR A 154 -15.37 1.74 -23.41
N THR A 155 -14.68 1.48 -24.50
CA THR A 155 -15.03 0.40 -25.44
C THR A 155 -13.84 -0.46 -25.88
N SER A 156 -12.71 -0.39 -25.18
CA SER A 156 -11.61 -1.28 -25.48
C SER A 156 -11.92 -2.67 -24.95
N PRO A 157 -12.12 -3.68 -25.82
CA PRO A 157 -12.33 -5.05 -25.37
C PRO A 157 -11.11 -5.49 -24.56
N SER A 158 -11.34 -6.09 -23.41
CA SER A 158 -10.30 -6.72 -22.62
C SER A 158 -9.80 -7.96 -23.38
N PRO A 159 -8.48 -8.22 -23.46
CA PRO A 159 -7.99 -9.49 -24.00
C PRO A 159 -8.44 -10.71 -23.19
N ARG A 160 -9.20 -10.51 -22.11
CA ARG A 160 -9.75 -11.55 -21.25
C ARG A 160 -11.26 -11.79 -21.46
N ASP A 161 -11.89 -10.99 -22.30
CA ASP A 161 -13.26 -11.16 -22.77
C ASP A 161 -13.25 -11.98 -24.08
#